data_94c52f70ce39c66eb1388aa8f3212532
#
_entry.id   94c52f70ce39c66eb1388aa8f3212532
#
_cell.length_a   1.000
_cell.length_b   1.000
_cell.length_c   1.000
_cell.angle_alpha   90.00
_cell.angle_beta   90.00
_cell.angle_gamma   90.00
#
_symmetry.space_group_name_H-M   'P 1'
#
loop_
_entity.id
_entity.type
_entity.pdbx_description
1 polymer ?
#
loop_
_entity_poly.entity_id
_entity_poly.type
_entity_poly.pdbx_seq_one_letter_code
_entity_poly.pdbx_strand_id
1 'polypeptide(L)'
;MINVYTFKVPIQQVDKKGVQDHLEEAIQKLRPLNPVSLLVSSRTDTGVHALSNSAHFDLQRSNNKPPFTEDVLVQALNFHLGTEQIRVTHAHRVPQDFHARFCARSRTYVYRVALGISHHTPLPLTEENLCWGLRSTELDMEAMREAAALLAGTHDFSSFRAVNSDILFKNPVKTMDVVSIQPGGSFAQPYFHREIPFWELTFRSQSFLYKQVRRMTGALVAVGQGRLSLSQLKDLMEARDSLAYPKGLAAPAYGLFLTRVGYKELDLNCSEQLDFRQKAED
;
A
#
# COMPACT_ATOMS: atom_id res chain seq x y z
N MET A 1 -3.15 8.96 -15.75
CA MET A 1 -2.92 8.15 -14.52
C MET A 1 -3.01 6.65 -14.84
N ILE A 2 -2.20 5.83 -14.21
CA ILE A 2 -2.30 4.36 -14.25
C ILE A 2 -2.49 3.81 -12.84
N ASN A 3 -3.27 2.73 -12.72
CA ASN A 3 -3.34 1.94 -11.51
C ASN A 3 -2.42 0.72 -11.63
N VAL A 4 -1.61 0.50 -10.61
CA VAL A 4 -0.55 -0.51 -10.63
C VAL A 4 -0.77 -1.50 -9.51
N TYR A 5 -0.78 -2.76 -9.88
CA TYR A 5 -0.81 -3.90 -8.99
C TYR A 5 0.60 -4.51 -8.90
N THR A 6 1.08 -4.74 -7.68
CA THR A 6 2.40 -5.34 -7.48
C THR A 6 2.37 -6.38 -6.37
N PHE A 7 2.86 -7.58 -6.65
CA PHE A 7 3.28 -8.53 -5.64
C PHE A 7 4.80 -8.44 -5.49
N LYS A 8 5.27 -8.10 -4.30
CA LYS A 8 6.69 -8.23 -4.00
C LYS A 8 6.91 -9.51 -3.20
N VAL A 9 7.34 -10.55 -3.89
CA VAL A 9 7.98 -11.67 -3.21
C VAL A 9 9.37 -11.20 -2.78
N PRO A 10 9.81 -11.45 -1.54
CA PRO A 10 11.19 -11.18 -1.13
C PRO A 10 12.11 -12.20 -1.81
N ILE A 11 12.39 -12.00 -3.09
CA ILE A 11 13.52 -12.66 -3.76
C ILE A 11 14.76 -11.91 -3.29
N GLN A 12 15.82 -12.62 -2.95
CA GLN A 12 17.16 -12.06 -2.82
C GLN A 12 17.49 -11.34 -4.13
N GLN A 13 17.19 -10.04 -4.17
CA GLN A 13 17.41 -9.25 -5.38
C GLN A 13 18.89 -8.90 -5.48
N VAL A 14 19.53 -9.46 -6.47
CA VAL A 14 20.82 -9.01 -6.99
C VAL A 14 20.67 -7.64 -7.67
N ASP A 15 19.46 -7.31 -8.17
CA ASP A 15 19.15 -6.03 -8.81
C ASP A 15 18.39 -5.10 -7.85
N LYS A 16 18.95 -3.90 -7.62
CA LYS A 16 18.39 -2.87 -6.73
C LYS A 16 17.23 -2.08 -7.34
N LYS A 17 16.65 -2.51 -8.48
CA LYS A 17 15.56 -1.80 -9.16
C LYS A 17 14.26 -1.86 -8.38
N GLY A 18 13.63 -0.71 -8.22
CA GLY A 18 12.29 -0.58 -7.63
C GLY A 18 11.17 -0.76 -8.67
N VAL A 19 9.94 -0.84 -8.21
CA VAL A 19 8.75 -0.89 -9.10
C VAL A 19 8.69 0.33 -10.02
N GLN A 20 9.08 1.50 -9.54
CA GLN A 20 9.12 2.73 -10.33
C GLN A 20 10.06 2.59 -11.52
N ASP A 21 11.27 2.05 -11.30
CA ASP A 21 12.27 1.90 -12.36
C ASP A 21 11.79 0.95 -13.47
N HIS A 22 11.16 -0.18 -13.12
CA HIS A 22 10.57 -1.11 -14.09
C HIS A 22 9.45 -0.46 -14.91
N LEU A 23 8.60 0.36 -14.26
CA LEU A 23 7.53 1.09 -14.95
C LEU A 23 8.09 2.17 -15.88
N GLU A 24 9.07 2.94 -15.45
CA GLU A 24 9.73 3.97 -16.26
C GLU A 24 10.41 3.32 -17.48
N GLU A 25 11.09 2.19 -17.32
CA GLU A 25 11.65 1.42 -18.44
C GLU A 25 10.57 0.92 -19.41
N ALA A 26 9.44 0.43 -18.90
CA ALA A 26 8.31 0.00 -19.75
C ALA A 26 7.72 1.17 -20.54
N ILE A 27 7.61 2.36 -19.92
CA ILE A 27 7.15 3.58 -20.59
C ILE A 27 8.17 4.04 -21.65
N GLN A 28 9.48 3.98 -21.35
CA GLN A 28 10.53 4.34 -22.31
C GLN A 28 10.49 3.47 -23.58
N LYS A 29 10.12 2.19 -23.45
CA LYS A 29 9.93 1.30 -24.61
C LYS A 29 8.79 1.71 -25.55
N LEU A 30 7.86 2.56 -25.10
CA LEU A 30 6.82 3.17 -25.94
C LEU A 30 7.38 4.30 -26.82
N ARG A 31 8.66 4.67 -26.66
CA ARG A 31 9.41 5.71 -27.38
C ARG A 31 8.72 7.09 -27.30
N PRO A 32 8.52 7.62 -26.07
CA PRO A 32 7.99 8.98 -25.88
C PRO A 32 8.97 10.02 -26.43
N LEU A 33 8.44 11.17 -26.89
CA LEU A 33 9.26 12.33 -27.25
C LEU A 33 9.76 13.10 -26.04
N ASN A 34 8.94 13.14 -24.98
CA ASN A 34 9.26 13.83 -23.74
C ASN A 34 10.03 12.92 -22.78
N PRO A 35 10.84 13.49 -21.88
CA PRO A 35 11.41 12.74 -20.77
C PRO A 35 10.32 12.12 -19.90
N VAL A 36 10.49 10.84 -19.54
CA VAL A 36 9.54 10.15 -18.67
C VAL A 36 9.90 10.42 -17.22
N SER A 37 8.92 10.89 -16.46
CA SER A 37 8.97 11.01 -15.00
C SER A 37 7.70 10.40 -14.44
N LEU A 38 7.82 9.25 -13.78
CA LEU A 38 6.70 8.57 -13.15
C LEU A 38 6.56 8.99 -11.69
N LEU A 39 5.42 9.58 -11.35
CA LEU A 39 5.12 10.02 -9.99
C LEU A 39 4.08 9.12 -9.35
N VAL A 40 4.50 8.34 -8.34
CA VAL A 40 3.64 7.40 -7.62
C VAL A 40 2.88 8.08 -6.47
N SER A 41 1.66 7.65 -6.21
CA SER A 41 0.86 8.16 -5.09
C SER A 41 1.44 7.78 -3.73
N SER A 42 1.99 6.58 -3.63
CA SER A 42 2.52 6.04 -2.38
C SER A 42 3.81 5.27 -2.62
N ARG A 43 4.86 5.64 -1.89
CA ARG A 43 6.05 4.80 -1.79
C ARG A 43 5.77 3.71 -0.76
N THR A 44 6.03 2.47 -1.12
CA THR A 44 5.97 1.32 -0.21
C THR A 44 7.38 0.91 0.19
N ASP A 45 7.56 0.46 1.43
CA ASP A 45 8.84 -0.09 1.91
C ASP A 45 9.20 -1.36 1.12
N THR A 46 10.47 -1.73 1.14
CA THR A 46 10.92 -3.02 0.58
C THR A 46 10.17 -4.17 1.23
N GLY A 47 9.64 -5.08 0.40
CA GLY A 47 8.85 -6.24 0.84
C GLY A 47 7.37 -5.94 1.13
N VAL A 48 6.90 -4.69 1.00
CA VAL A 48 5.48 -4.33 1.10
C VAL A 48 4.82 -4.51 -0.27
N HIS A 49 3.62 -5.06 -0.29
CA HIS A 49 2.82 -5.30 -1.49
C HIS A 49 1.89 -4.11 -1.80
N ALA A 50 1.44 -4.01 -3.05
CA ALA A 50 0.38 -3.09 -3.44
C ALA A 50 -0.60 -3.79 -4.38
N LEU A 51 -1.86 -3.90 -3.95
CA LEU A 51 -2.95 -4.40 -4.80
C LEU A 51 -3.52 -3.29 -5.69
N SER A 52 -3.39 -2.02 -5.25
CA SER A 52 -3.83 -0.86 -6.01
C SER A 52 -3.01 0.35 -5.61
N ASN A 53 -1.94 0.62 -6.33
CA ASN A 53 -1.21 1.89 -6.25
C ASN A 53 -1.51 2.70 -7.52
N SER A 54 -1.45 4.01 -7.44
CA SER A 54 -1.66 4.91 -8.58
C SER A 54 -0.40 5.65 -8.91
N ALA A 55 -0.18 5.90 -10.19
CA ALA A 55 0.90 6.74 -10.68
C ALA A 55 0.42 7.61 -11.84
N HIS A 56 1.07 8.75 -12.08
CA HIS A 56 0.84 9.55 -13.27
C HIS A 56 2.15 9.88 -13.95
N PHE A 57 2.07 10.13 -15.24
CA PHE A 57 3.17 10.56 -16.09
C PHE A 57 2.60 11.22 -17.36
N ASP A 58 3.41 12.03 -18.01
CA ASP A 58 3.11 12.61 -19.31
C ASP A 58 3.75 11.77 -20.40
N LEU A 59 3.01 11.54 -21.49
CA LEU A 59 3.48 10.78 -22.63
C LEU A 59 3.09 11.46 -23.94
N GLN A 60 4.10 11.96 -24.67
CA GLN A 60 3.95 12.54 -25.99
C GLN A 60 4.45 11.57 -27.05
N ARG A 61 3.63 11.31 -28.09
CA ARG A 61 4.00 10.39 -29.17
C ARG A 61 4.69 11.12 -30.33
N SER A 62 5.63 10.41 -30.98
CA SER A 62 6.31 10.89 -32.19
C SER A 62 5.37 10.97 -33.40
N ASN A 63 5.74 11.81 -34.38
CA ASN A 63 5.11 11.89 -35.72
C ASN A 63 3.62 12.26 -35.70
N ASN A 64 3.20 13.17 -34.82
CA ASN A 64 1.79 13.61 -34.69
C ASN A 64 0.79 12.44 -34.53
N LYS A 65 1.23 11.28 -34.04
CA LYS A 65 0.34 10.16 -33.75
C LYS A 65 -0.64 10.55 -32.65
N PRO A 66 -1.92 10.16 -32.76
CA PRO A 66 -2.88 10.41 -31.70
C PRO A 66 -2.44 9.74 -30.39
N PRO A 67 -2.82 10.29 -29.23
CA PRO A 67 -2.55 9.67 -27.94
C PRO A 67 -3.02 8.21 -27.89
N PHE A 68 -2.36 7.37 -27.09
CA PHE A 68 -2.85 6.02 -26.86
C PHE A 68 -4.25 6.06 -26.21
N THR A 69 -5.12 5.14 -26.59
CA THR A 69 -6.30 4.84 -25.78
C THR A 69 -5.86 4.18 -24.47
N GLU A 70 -6.68 4.26 -23.45
CA GLU A 70 -6.39 3.74 -22.12
C GLU A 70 -6.08 2.22 -22.18
N ASP A 71 -6.89 1.45 -22.92
CA ASP A 71 -6.73 0.00 -23.06
C ASP A 71 -5.44 -0.37 -23.80
N VAL A 72 -5.13 0.33 -24.89
CA VAL A 72 -3.87 0.10 -25.65
C VAL A 72 -2.66 0.44 -24.79
N LEU A 73 -2.74 1.49 -23.96
CA LEU A 73 -1.67 1.85 -23.03
C LEU A 73 -1.45 0.76 -21.98
N VAL A 74 -2.53 0.23 -21.38
CA VAL A 74 -2.46 -0.86 -20.40
C VAL A 74 -1.84 -2.10 -21.02
N GLN A 75 -2.29 -2.51 -22.22
CA GLN A 75 -1.75 -3.67 -22.92
C GLN A 75 -0.25 -3.50 -23.24
N ALA A 76 0.14 -2.34 -23.78
CA ALA A 76 1.51 -2.07 -24.14
C ALA A 76 2.46 -2.04 -22.92
N LEU A 77 2.04 -1.42 -21.82
CA LEU A 77 2.83 -1.42 -20.59
C LEU A 77 2.98 -2.83 -20.02
N ASN A 78 1.92 -3.62 -19.95
CA ASN A 78 1.97 -4.98 -19.46
C ASN A 78 2.82 -5.91 -20.36
N PHE A 79 2.80 -5.69 -21.68
CA PHE A 79 3.68 -6.39 -22.61
C PHE A 79 5.16 -6.11 -22.29
N HIS A 80 5.51 -4.85 -22.02
CA HIS A 80 6.88 -4.46 -21.71
C HIS A 80 7.33 -4.80 -20.28
N LEU A 81 6.39 -4.95 -19.34
CA LEU A 81 6.66 -5.46 -17.99
C LEU A 81 6.96 -6.96 -17.99
N GLY A 82 6.45 -7.69 -18.99
CA GLY A 82 6.79 -9.09 -19.22
C GLY A 82 6.55 -9.99 -18.01
N THR A 83 7.64 -10.59 -17.50
CA THR A 83 7.62 -11.53 -16.36
C THR A 83 7.68 -10.85 -15.00
N GLU A 84 7.84 -9.53 -14.94
CA GLU A 84 7.85 -8.81 -13.66
C GLU A 84 6.54 -9.00 -12.91
N GLN A 85 6.63 -9.08 -11.59
CA GLN A 85 5.43 -9.19 -10.73
C GLN A 85 4.74 -7.82 -10.56
N ILE A 86 4.61 -7.10 -11.65
CA ILE A 86 4.00 -5.77 -11.76
C ILE A 86 2.96 -5.83 -12.87
N ARG A 87 1.75 -5.33 -12.61
CA ARG A 87 0.70 -5.21 -13.61
C ARG A 87 0.04 -3.86 -13.56
N VAL A 88 -0.16 -3.26 -14.72
CA VAL A 88 -1.02 -2.10 -14.90
C VAL A 88 -2.43 -2.62 -15.12
N THR A 89 -3.37 -2.24 -14.27
CA THR A 89 -4.75 -2.73 -14.34
C THR A 89 -5.66 -1.78 -15.09
N HIS A 90 -5.45 -0.47 -14.95
CA HIS A 90 -6.27 0.57 -15.57
C HIS A 90 -5.40 1.77 -15.92
N ALA A 91 -5.82 2.51 -16.94
CA ALA A 91 -5.30 3.81 -17.29
C ALA A 91 -6.48 4.79 -17.41
N HIS A 92 -6.24 6.05 -17.05
CA HIS A 92 -7.19 7.15 -17.20
C HIS A 92 -6.45 8.40 -17.61
N ARG A 93 -7.06 9.19 -18.48
CA ARG A 93 -6.63 10.57 -18.70
C ARG A 93 -7.06 11.40 -17.51
N VAL A 94 -6.21 12.30 -17.11
CA VAL A 94 -6.45 13.20 -15.98
C VAL A 94 -6.08 14.62 -16.39
N PRO A 95 -6.64 15.64 -15.72
CA PRO A 95 -6.26 17.04 -15.94
C PRO A 95 -4.75 17.25 -15.79
N GLN A 96 -4.22 18.30 -16.43
CA GLN A 96 -2.79 18.60 -16.45
C GLN A 96 -2.24 18.93 -15.05
N ASP A 97 -3.05 19.48 -14.18
CA ASP A 97 -2.72 19.81 -12.78
C ASP A 97 -2.87 18.63 -11.82
N PHE A 98 -3.31 17.45 -12.31
CA PHE A 98 -3.44 16.27 -11.49
C PHE A 98 -2.09 15.76 -11.00
N HIS A 99 -2.04 15.48 -9.70
CA HIS A 99 -0.84 14.87 -9.10
C HIS A 99 -1.22 13.65 -8.25
N ALA A 100 -0.78 12.44 -8.67
CA ALA A 100 -1.15 11.17 -8.03
C ALA A 100 -0.93 11.15 -6.51
N ARG A 101 0.10 11.85 -6.00
CA ARG A 101 0.41 11.89 -4.57
C ARG A 101 -0.40 12.96 -3.82
N PHE A 102 -0.53 14.17 -4.40
CA PHE A 102 -1.09 15.32 -3.69
C PHE A 102 -2.62 15.42 -3.81
N CYS A 103 -3.20 14.96 -4.93
CA CYS A 103 -4.65 14.85 -5.10
C CYS A 103 -5.25 13.66 -4.31
N ALA A 104 -4.43 12.69 -3.88
CA ALA A 104 -4.92 11.54 -3.13
C ALA A 104 -5.50 11.93 -1.77
N ARG A 105 -6.75 11.56 -1.52
CA ARG A 105 -7.52 11.86 -0.31
C ARG A 105 -7.40 10.81 0.78
N SER A 106 -7.17 9.56 0.37
CA SER A 106 -6.96 8.47 1.33
C SER A 106 -6.03 7.39 0.77
N ARG A 107 -5.40 6.65 1.67
CA ARG A 107 -4.71 5.38 1.41
C ARG A 107 -5.26 4.37 2.39
N THR A 108 -5.62 3.20 1.86
CA THR A 108 -6.07 2.07 2.67
C THR A 108 -5.01 0.98 2.60
N TYR A 109 -4.59 0.54 3.76
CA TYR A 109 -3.69 -0.60 3.93
C TYR A 109 -4.41 -1.72 4.66
N VAL A 110 -4.13 -2.95 4.27
CA VAL A 110 -4.51 -4.15 4.97
C VAL A 110 -3.25 -4.89 5.39
N TYR A 111 -3.21 -5.32 6.65
CA TYR A 111 -2.15 -6.18 7.15
C TYR A 111 -2.72 -7.55 7.47
N ARG A 112 -2.12 -8.61 6.92
CA ARG A 112 -2.59 -9.99 7.07
C ARG A 112 -1.77 -10.75 8.10
N VAL A 113 -2.47 -11.45 9.00
CA VAL A 113 -1.90 -12.27 10.08
C VAL A 113 -2.50 -13.67 10.02
N ALA A 114 -1.69 -14.70 10.22
CA ALA A 114 -2.11 -16.09 10.34
C ALA A 114 -1.71 -16.63 11.72
N LEU A 115 -2.57 -17.41 12.38
CA LEU A 115 -2.33 -17.95 13.71
C LEU A 115 -1.91 -19.43 13.67
N GLY A 116 -1.23 -19.91 14.72
CA GLY A 116 -0.81 -21.29 14.88
C GLY A 116 0.31 -21.71 13.93
N ILE A 117 1.17 -20.77 13.53
CA ILE A 117 2.27 -21.01 12.60
C ILE A 117 3.56 -21.30 13.37
N SER A 118 4.16 -22.48 13.13
CA SER A 118 5.39 -22.90 13.77
C SER A 118 6.31 -23.64 12.78
N HIS A 119 7.47 -24.07 13.23
CA HIS A 119 8.37 -24.91 12.42
C HIS A 119 7.70 -26.20 11.93
N HIS A 120 6.84 -26.80 12.76
CA HIS A 120 6.13 -28.06 12.44
C HIS A 120 4.83 -27.82 11.67
N THR A 121 4.33 -26.59 11.69
CA THR A 121 3.08 -26.17 11.04
C THR A 121 3.33 -24.88 10.26
N PRO A 122 4.18 -24.91 9.20
CA PRO A 122 4.52 -23.73 8.43
C PRO A 122 3.30 -23.20 7.67
N LEU A 123 3.40 -21.96 7.17
CA LEU A 123 2.45 -21.43 6.21
C LEU A 123 2.47 -22.26 4.93
N PRO A 124 1.29 -22.44 4.27
CA PRO A 124 1.26 -22.94 2.90
C PRO A 124 2.07 -22.05 1.97
N LEU A 125 2.68 -22.64 0.93
CA LEU A 125 3.48 -21.91 -0.05
C LEU A 125 2.72 -20.76 -0.72
N THR A 126 1.39 -20.91 -0.87
CA THR A 126 0.50 -19.87 -1.42
C THR A 126 0.31 -18.66 -0.51
N GLU A 127 0.70 -18.75 0.76
CA GLU A 127 0.62 -17.67 1.76
C GLU A 127 2.00 -17.24 2.26
N GLU A 128 3.05 -17.92 1.82
CA GLU A 128 4.42 -17.57 2.17
C GLU A 128 4.75 -16.16 1.68
N ASN A 129 5.30 -15.33 2.58
CA ASN A 129 5.59 -13.92 2.31
C ASN A 129 4.37 -13.03 1.96
N LEU A 130 3.15 -13.50 2.25
CA LEU A 130 1.90 -12.76 2.05
C LEU A 130 1.11 -12.53 3.34
N CYS A 131 1.56 -13.07 4.46
CA CYS A 131 0.99 -12.82 5.78
C CYS A 131 2.03 -13.06 6.88
N TRP A 132 1.81 -12.43 8.03
CA TRP A 132 2.64 -12.65 9.22
C TRP A 132 2.15 -13.87 9.99
N GLY A 133 2.88 -14.97 9.90
CA GLY A 133 2.61 -16.18 10.69
C GLY A 133 3.00 -15.98 12.15
N LEU A 134 2.04 -16.07 13.04
CA LEU A 134 2.22 -16.03 14.49
C LEU A 134 2.19 -17.45 15.09
N ARG A 135 3.05 -17.70 16.08
CA ARG A 135 3.05 -18.96 16.84
C ARG A 135 1.83 -19.08 17.75
N SER A 136 1.29 -17.96 18.20
CA SER A 136 0.06 -17.92 19.00
C SER A 136 -1.07 -18.59 18.25
N THR A 137 -1.80 -19.47 18.89
CA THR A 137 -2.99 -20.12 18.35
C THR A 137 -4.22 -19.24 18.52
N GLU A 138 -4.18 -18.35 19.50
CA GLU A 138 -5.25 -17.41 19.85
C GLU A 138 -4.66 -16.03 20.13
N LEU A 139 -5.47 -15.01 19.93
CA LEU A 139 -5.22 -13.62 20.31
C LEU A 139 -6.47 -13.10 21.04
N ASP A 140 -6.25 -12.25 22.03
CA ASP A 140 -7.35 -11.48 22.64
C ASP A 140 -7.86 -10.43 21.64
N MET A 141 -8.88 -10.83 20.87
CA MET A 141 -9.46 -10.00 19.82
C MET A 141 -10.25 -8.81 20.37
N GLU A 142 -10.78 -8.91 21.59
CA GLU A 142 -11.50 -7.82 22.24
C GLU A 142 -10.51 -6.74 22.67
N ALA A 143 -9.46 -7.10 23.38
CA ALA A 143 -8.38 -6.18 23.72
C ALA A 143 -7.75 -5.53 22.47
N MET A 144 -7.58 -6.29 21.38
CA MET A 144 -7.08 -5.74 20.12
C MET A 144 -8.02 -4.72 19.49
N ARG A 145 -9.35 -4.93 19.55
CA ARG A 145 -10.34 -3.97 19.04
C ARG A 145 -10.38 -2.70 19.88
N GLU A 146 -10.31 -2.84 21.21
CA GLU A 146 -10.16 -1.68 22.10
C GLU A 146 -8.89 -0.89 21.81
N ALA A 147 -7.77 -1.57 21.63
CA ALA A 147 -6.51 -0.94 21.23
C ALA A 147 -6.61 -0.25 19.85
N ALA A 148 -7.32 -0.85 18.89
CA ALA A 148 -7.57 -0.26 17.58
C ALA A 148 -8.42 1.02 17.68
N ALA A 149 -9.43 1.03 18.57
CA ALA A 149 -10.25 2.21 18.84
C ALA A 149 -9.44 3.37 19.44
N LEU A 150 -8.42 3.08 20.27
CA LEU A 150 -7.50 4.10 20.78
C LEU A 150 -6.63 4.74 19.68
N LEU A 151 -6.27 4.00 18.64
CA LEU A 151 -5.47 4.48 17.51
C LEU A 151 -6.32 5.22 16.46
N ALA A 152 -7.64 5.08 16.48
CA ALA A 152 -8.54 5.79 15.58
C ALA A 152 -8.64 7.29 15.94
N GLY A 153 -8.94 8.13 14.94
CA GLY A 153 -9.03 9.59 15.15
C GLY A 153 -7.72 10.32 14.89
N THR A 154 -7.62 11.54 15.41
CA THR A 154 -6.49 12.44 15.18
C THR A 154 -5.53 12.42 16.37
N HIS A 155 -4.31 11.95 16.13
CA HIS A 155 -3.28 11.83 17.16
C HIS A 155 -1.90 12.23 16.63
N ASP A 156 -0.99 12.53 17.53
CA ASP A 156 0.44 12.60 17.25
C ASP A 156 1.02 11.17 17.21
N PHE A 157 1.41 10.70 16.02
CA PHE A 157 1.99 9.37 15.81
C PHE A 157 3.53 9.37 15.81
N SER A 158 4.18 10.32 16.47
CA SER A 158 5.65 10.37 16.55
C SER A 158 6.25 9.04 17.03
N SER A 159 5.66 8.42 18.05
CA SER A 159 6.12 7.12 18.58
C SER A 159 5.97 5.98 17.57
N PHE A 160 5.03 6.07 16.63
CA PHE A 160 4.83 5.09 15.59
C PHE A 160 5.60 5.38 14.30
N ARG A 161 6.40 6.45 14.25
CA ARG A 161 7.29 6.78 13.13
C ARG A 161 8.65 6.11 13.33
N ALA A 162 9.13 5.33 12.35
CA ALA A 162 10.52 4.88 12.37
C ALA A 162 11.46 6.05 12.00
N VAL A 163 12.63 6.10 12.65
CA VAL A 163 13.66 7.09 12.34
C VAL A 163 14.22 6.83 10.95
N ASN A 164 14.28 7.88 10.14
CA ASN A 164 14.98 7.91 8.86
C ASN A 164 15.50 9.34 8.66
N SER A 165 16.76 9.51 8.33
CA SER A 165 17.44 10.79 8.13
C SER A 165 16.71 11.71 7.14
N ASP A 166 16.03 11.14 6.13
CA ASP A 166 15.42 11.90 5.03
C ASP A 166 14.02 12.47 5.36
N ILE A 167 13.47 12.25 6.57
CA ILE A 167 12.04 12.50 6.84
C ILE A 167 11.81 13.32 8.14
N LEU A 168 12.79 14.16 8.53
CA LEU A 168 12.73 14.91 9.78
C LEU A 168 11.56 15.92 9.89
N PHE A 169 11.00 16.39 8.77
CA PHE A 169 10.07 17.55 8.75
C PHE A 169 8.61 17.21 8.45
N LYS A 170 8.18 15.94 8.43
CA LYS A 170 6.77 15.62 8.22
C LYS A 170 5.98 15.78 9.52
N ASN A 171 4.87 16.52 9.46
CA ASN A 171 3.93 16.64 10.56
C ASN A 171 3.51 15.26 11.08
N PRO A 172 3.79 14.91 12.33
CA PRO A 172 3.48 13.61 12.91
C PRO A 172 1.99 13.44 13.24
N VAL A 173 1.23 14.52 13.31
CA VAL A 173 -0.21 14.48 13.56
C VAL A 173 -0.90 13.91 12.33
N LYS A 174 -1.63 12.82 12.52
CA LYS A 174 -2.38 12.11 11.48
C LYS A 174 -3.77 11.77 11.99
N THR A 175 -4.73 11.72 11.05
CA THR A 175 -6.07 11.24 11.31
C THR A 175 -6.21 9.82 10.75
N MET A 176 -6.44 8.85 11.61
CA MET A 176 -6.80 7.49 11.20
C MET A 176 -8.31 7.42 11.05
N ASP A 177 -8.79 7.42 9.80
CA ASP A 177 -10.23 7.33 9.48
C ASP A 177 -10.79 5.95 9.83
N VAL A 178 -9.95 4.91 9.69
CA VAL A 178 -10.29 3.52 10.00
C VAL A 178 -9.09 2.83 10.63
N VAL A 179 -9.31 2.17 11.76
CA VAL A 179 -8.47 1.13 12.32
C VAL A 179 -9.38 -0.01 12.73
N SER A 180 -9.42 -1.09 11.98
CA SER A 180 -10.34 -2.20 12.22
C SER A 180 -9.67 -3.55 12.10
N ILE A 181 -10.23 -4.56 12.76
CA ILE A 181 -9.74 -5.92 12.78
C ILE A 181 -10.90 -6.86 12.49
N GLN A 182 -10.74 -7.71 11.49
CA GLN A 182 -11.78 -8.63 11.03
C GLN A 182 -11.17 -9.99 10.68
N PRO A 183 -11.98 -11.08 10.68
CA PRO A 183 -11.55 -12.34 10.11
C PRO A 183 -11.14 -12.15 8.65
N GLY A 184 -10.03 -12.77 8.26
CA GLY A 184 -9.52 -12.82 6.91
C GLY A 184 -9.64 -14.21 6.30
N GLY A 185 -9.14 -14.37 5.09
CA GLY A 185 -9.18 -15.65 4.38
C GLY A 185 -8.02 -15.81 3.38
N SER A 186 -7.94 -16.99 2.79
CA SER A 186 -7.06 -17.30 1.69
C SER A 186 -7.83 -18.01 0.58
N PHE A 187 -7.46 -17.75 -0.68
CA PHE A 187 -8.03 -18.48 -1.83
C PHE A 187 -7.78 -19.98 -1.78
N ALA A 188 -6.65 -20.39 -1.20
CA ALA A 188 -6.26 -21.79 -1.13
C ALA A 188 -6.76 -22.49 0.14
N GLN A 189 -7.43 -21.80 1.06
CA GLN A 189 -7.86 -22.35 2.34
C GLN A 189 -8.68 -23.63 2.23
N PRO A 190 -9.62 -23.80 1.26
CA PRO A 190 -10.36 -25.05 1.10
C PRO A 190 -9.48 -26.26 0.76
N TYR A 191 -8.28 -26.04 0.26
CA TYR A 191 -7.33 -27.07 -0.14
C TYR A 191 -6.20 -27.32 0.88
N PHE A 192 -6.21 -26.61 2.00
CA PHE A 192 -5.23 -26.81 3.05
C PHE A 192 -5.55 -28.09 3.83
N HIS A 193 -4.53 -28.80 4.24
CA HIS A 193 -4.65 -30.01 5.06
C HIS A 193 -5.06 -29.72 6.52
N ARG A 194 -5.14 -28.44 6.89
CA ARG A 194 -5.56 -27.95 8.21
C ARG A 194 -6.24 -26.60 8.11
N GLU A 195 -7.06 -26.29 9.07
CA GLU A 195 -7.63 -24.95 9.19
C GLU A 195 -6.61 -23.97 9.77
N ILE A 196 -6.47 -22.81 9.14
CA ILE A 196 -5.58 -21.73 9.55
C ILE A 196 -6.43 -20.48 9.77
N PRO A 197 -6.52 -19.96 11.00
CA PRO A 197 -7.20 -18.70 11.25
C PRO A 197 -6.39 -17.53 10.67
N PHE A 198 -7.00 -16.78 9.75
CA PHE A 198 -6.46 -15.54 9.21
C PHE A 198 -7.20 -14.35 9.79
N TRP A 199 -6.46 -13.27 10.01
CA TRP A 199 -6.99 -11.98 10.45
C TRP A 199 -6.45 -10.85 9.59
N GLU A 200 -7.29 -9.85 9.35
CA GLU A 200 -6.95 -8.66 8.59
C GLU A 200 -7.13 -7.41 9.45
N LEU A 201 -6.06 -6.62 9.51
CA LEU A 201 -6.05 -5.31 10.18
C LEU A 201 -6.07 -4.23 9.09
N THR A 202 -7.13 -3.44 9.04
CA THR A 202 -7.32 -2.38 8.05
C THR A 202 -7.03 -1.01 8.64
N PHE A 203 -6.24 -0.23 7.90
CA PHE A 203 -5.87 1.14 8.27
C PHE A 203 -6.17 2.08 7.12
N ARG A 204 -6.94 3.15 7.36
CA ARG A 204 -7.22 4.20 6.39
C ARG A 204 -6.88 5.56 6.94
N SER A 205 -6.15 6.36 6.16
CA SER A 205 -5.77 7.73 6.45
C SER A 205 -5.44 8.48 5.16
N GLN A 206 -5.45 9.79 5.19
CA GLN A 206 -4.93 10.60 4.09
C GLN A 206 -3.45 10.34 3.81
N SER A 207 -2.64 10.15 4.86
CA SER A 207 -1.21 9.86 4.73
C SER A 207 -0.68 9.14 5.95
N PHE A 208 0.41 8.41 5.78
CA PHE A 208 1.09 7.68 6.85
C PHE A 208 2.54 8.15 7.00
N LEU A 209 3.07 8.00 8.19
CA LEU A 209 4.49 8.17 8.50
C LEU A 209 5.28 6.91 8.09
N TYR A 210 6.60 7.04 8.04
CA TYR A 210 7.47 5.92 7.72
C TYR A 210 7.30 4.76 8.69
N LYS A 211 6.98 3.58 8.17
CA LYS A 211 6.67 2.33 8.90
C LYS A 211 5.51 2.43 9.91
N GLN A 212 4.70 3.49 9.88
CA GLN A 212 3.62 3.72 10.86
C GLN A 212 2.66 2.54 10.94
N VAL A 213 2.12 2.07 9.82
CA VAL A 213 1.16 0.94 9.79
C VAL A 213 1.78 -0.32 10.41
N ARG A 214 3.03 -0.64 10.07
CA ARG A 214 3.72 -1.81 10.61
C ARG A 214 3.97 -1.71 12.12
N ARG A 215 4.25 -0.51 12.65
CA ARG A 215 4.37 -0.26 14.09
C ARG A 215 3.02 -0.36 14.79
N MET A 216 1.96 0.24 14.23
CA MET A 216 0.60 0.09 14.79
C MET A 216 0.18 -1.39 14.82
N THR A 217 0.38 -2.13 13.73
CA THR A 217 0.10 -3.57 13.68
C THR A 217 0.87 -4.36 14.73
N GLY A 218 2.17 -4.10 14.87
CA GLY A 218 3.00 -4.77 15.88
C GLY A 218 2.51 -4.53 17.32
N ALA A 219 2.09 -3.28 17.63
CA ALA A 219 1.52 -2.94 18.92
C ALA A 219 0.16 -3.63 19.16
N LEU A 220 -0.74 -3.63 18.15
CA LEU A 220 -2.04 -4.34 18.24
C LEU A 220 -1.86 -5.84 18.47
N VAL A 221 -0.96 -6.48 17.73
CA VAL A 221 -0.64 -7.91 17.92
C VAL A 221 -0.04 -8.17 19.31
N ALA A 222 0.83 -7.28 19.80
CA ALA A 222 1.38 -7.39 21.13
C ALA A 222 0.30 -7.26 22.22
N VAL A 223 -0.71 -6.41 22.02
CA VAL A 223 -1.88 -6.34 22.91
C VAL A 223 -2.64 -7.66 22.89
N GLY A 224 -2.97 -8.19 21.72
CA GLY A 224 -3.67 -9.48 21.60
C GLY A 224 -2.90 -10.67 22.16
N GLN A 225 -1.56 -10.58 22.27
CA GLN A 225 -0.70 -11.57 22.92
C GLN A 225 -0.51 -11.33 24.42
N GLY A 226 -1.11 -10.28 25.00
CA GLY A 226 -0.91 -9.90 26.41
C GLY A 226 0.49 -9.35 26.72
N ARG A 227 1.32 -9.05 25.70
CA ARG A 227 2.68 -8.50 25.87
C ARG A 227 2.72 -6.99 26.03
N LEU A 228 1.64 -6.31 25.67
CA LEU A 228 1.43 -4.87 25.82
C LEU A 228 0.02 -4.65 26.38
N SER A 229 -0.11 -3.88 27.46
CA SER A 229 -1.42 -3.49 27.98
C SER A 229 -1.98 -2.26 27.23
N LEU A 230 -3.30 -2.05 27.35
CA LEU A 230 -3.96 -0.84 26.81
C LEU A 230 -3.39 0.45 27.43
N SER A 231 -3.02 0.40 28.72
CA SER A 231 -2.38 1.54 29.43
C SER A 231 -1.00 1.83 28.81
N GLN A 232 -0.17 0.80 28.62
CA GLN A 232 1.12 0.96 27.96
C GLN A 232 1.02 1.46 26.52
N LEU A 233 -0.04 1.08 25.78
CA LEU A 233 -0.28 1.61 24.44
C LEU A 233 -0.61 3.12 24.50
N LYS A 234 -1.40 3.58 25.50
CA LYS A 234 -1.68 5.00 25.73
C LYS A 234 -0.40 5.76 26.08
N ASP A 235 0.41 5.22 27.00
CA ASP A 235 1.70 5.82 27.40
C ASP A 235 2.61 5.97 26.17
N LEU A 236 2.63 4.96 25.28
CA LEU A 236 3.40 5.01 24.04
C LEU A 236 2.90 6.10 23.07
N MET A 237 1.59 6.33 22.98
CA MET A 237 1.03 7.42 22.18
C MET A 237 1.37 8.78 22.77
N GLU A 238 1.29 8.92 24.10
CA GLU A 238 1.55 10.16 24.83
C GLU A 238 3.03 10.54 24.84
N ALA A 239 3.92 9.57 24.78
CA ALA A 239 5.37 9.77 24.75
C ALA A 239 5.83 10.63 23.55
N ARG A 240 5.13 10.57 22.41
CA ARG A 240 5.43 11.30 21.17
C ARG A 240 6.90 11.23 20.75
N ASP A 241 7.52 10.12 21.07
CA ASP A 241 8.93 9.84 20.79
C ASP A 241 9.10 8.51 20.02
N SER A 242 9.76 8.59 18.88
CA SER A 242 10.04 7.41 18.04
C SER A 242 10.95 6.39 18.73
N LEU A 243 11.75 6.81 19.73
CA LEU A 243 12.62 5.95 20.52
C LEU A 243 11.88 5.17 21.61
N ALA A 244 10.71 5.68 22.05
CA ALA A 244 9.86 5.00 23.02
C ALA A 244 9.25 3.70 22.45
N TYR A 245 9.18 3.55 21.13
CA TYR A 245 8.62 2.36 20.51
C TYR A 245 9.53 1.13 20.73
N PRO A 246 9.01 0.02 21.30
CA PRO A 246 9.82 -1.14 21.66
C PRO A 246 10.54 -1.76 20.45
N LYS A 247 11.84 -2.02 20.62
CA LYS A 247 12.65 -2.64 19.56
C LYS A 247 12.10 -4.02 19.19
N GLY A 248 12.08 -4.32 17.90
CA GLY A 248 11.63 -5.64 17.40
C GLY A 248 10.10 -5.84 17.38
N LEU A 249 9.30 -4.86 17.84
CA LEU A 249 7.84 -5.00 17.89
C LEU A 249 7.18 -4.72 16.52
N ALA A 250 7.83 -3.99 15.62
CA ALA A 250 7.26 -3.65 14.32
C ALA A 250 6.98 -4.90 13.46
N ALA A 251 5.77 -5.00 12.94
CA ALA A 251 5.35 -6.10 12.09
C ALA A 251 6.20 -6.22 10.81
N PRO A 252 6.45 -7.43 10.28
CA PRO A 252 7.18 -7.66 9.03
C PRO A 252 6.57 -6.91 7.84
N ALA A 253 7.37 -6.64 6.81
CA ALA A 253 6.90 -5.88 5.65
C ALA A 253 5.92 -6.70 4.78
N TYR A 254 6.18 -7.98 4.61
CA TYR A 254 5.50 -8.86 3.67
C TYR A 254 4.02 -9.18 4.00
N GLY A 255 3.54 -8.89 5.21
CA GLY A 255 2.12 -8.97 5.55
C GLY A 255 1.32 -7.72 5.19
N LEU A 256 1.98 -6.64 4.72
CA LEU A 256 1.36 -5.35 4.47
C LEU A 256 1.02 -5.14 2.98
N PHE A 257 -0.20 -4.70 2.71
CA PHE A 257 -0.73 -4.44 1.36
C PHE A 257 -1.33 -3.04 1.28
N LEU A 258 -0.89 -2.23 0.33
CA LEU A 258 -1.63 -1.05 -0.09
C LEU A 258 -2.79 -1.50 -0.98
N THR A 259 -4.02 -1.41 -0.48
CA THR A 259 -5.19 -1.95 -1.17
C THR A 259 -5.98 -0.92 -1.96
N ARG A 260 -5.87 0.36 -1.60
CA ARG A 260 -6.61 1.44 -2.28
C ARG A 260 -5.95 2.79 -2.09
N VAL A 261 -5.97 3.59 -3.16
CA VAL A 261 -5.73 5.05 -3.13
C VAL A 261 -7.02 5.73 -3.58
N GLY A 262 -7.57 6.61 -2.74
CA GLY A 262 -8.81 7.32 -3.04
C GLY A 262 -8.54 8.73 -3.56
N TYR A 263 -9.29 9.14 -4.61
CA TYR A 263 -9.30 10.48 -5.19
C TYR A 263 -10.72 11.02 -5.21
N LYS A 264 -10.89 12.32 -5.38
CA LYS A 264 -12.19 12.90 -5.75
C LYS A 264 -12.46 12.65 -7.24
N GLU A 265 -13.70 12.41 -7.61
CA GLU A 265 -14.09 12.21 -9.00
C GLU A 265 -13.73 13.44 -9.86
N LEU A 266 -13.91 14.65 -9.31
CA LEU A 266 -13.52 15.89 -9.99
C LEU A 266 -12.03 15.97 -10.32
N ASP A 267 -11.16 15.39 -9.50
CA ASP A 267 -9.71 15.36 -9.75
C ASP A 267 -9.34 14.37 -10.89
N LEU A 268 -10.26 13.49 -11.29
CA LEU A 268 -10.06 12.48 -12.33
C LEU A 268 -10.73 12.83 -13.65
N ASN A 269 -11.67 13.78 -13.68
CA ASN A 269 -12.43 14.11 -14.87
C ASN A 269 -11.70 15.17 -15.72
N CYS A 270 -11.31 14.80 -16.93
CA CYS A 270 -10.90 15.75 -17.96
C CYS A 270 -12.14 16.43 -18.56
N SER A 271 -12.36 17.69 -18.24
CA SER A 271 -13.45 18.51 -18.82
C SER A 271 -13.27 18.80 -20.33
N GLU A 272 -12.17 18.40 -20.95
CA GLU A 272 -11.89 18.67 -22.37
C GLU A 272 -12.61 17.73 -23.37
N GLN A 273 -13.45 16.80 -22.93
CA GLN A 273 -14.16 15.92 -23.87
C GLN A 273 -15.42 16.54 -24.51
N LEU A 274 -15.80 17.76 -24.14
CA LEU A 274 -17.01 18.41 -24.65
C LEU A 274 -16.79 19.29 -25.90
N ASP A 275 -15.57 19.75 -26.20
CA ASP A 275 -15.31 20.69 -27.29
C ASP A 275 -15.05 20.06 -28.67
N PHE A 276 -14.77 18.77 -28.77
CA PHE A 276 -14.52 18.10 -30.05
C PHE A 276 -15.77 17.55 -30.74
N ARG A 277 -16.90 17.42 -30.03
CA ARG A 277 -18.17 17.00 -30.67
C ARG A 277 -19.01 18.12 -31.23
N GLN A 278 -18.82 19.36 -30.79
CA GLN A 278 -19.57 20.51 -31.31
C GLN A 278 -18.95 21.16 -32.54
N LYS A 279 -17.71 20.84 -32.93
CA LYS A 279 -17.07 21.34 -34.15
C LYS A 279 -17.14 20.43 -35.37
N ALA A 280 -17.88 19.33 -35.28
CA ALA A 280 -18.10 18.40 -36.39
C ALA A 280 -19.53 18.43 -36.93
N GLU A 281 -20.39 19.34 -36.46
CA GLU A 281 -21.77 19.53 -36.92
C GLU A 281 -22.07 20.98 -37.44
N ASP A 282 -21.03 21.81 -37.68
CA ASP A 282 -21.19 23.09 -38.41
C ASP A 282 -20.47 23.04 -39.76
#